data_fc127a134876e22a931506e42ad249e4
#
_entry.id   fc127a134876e22a931506e42ad249e4
#
_cell.length_a   1.000
_cell.length_b   1.000
_cell.length_c   1.000
_cell.angle_alpha   90.00
_cell.angle_beta   90.00
_cell.angle_gamma   90.00
#
_symmetry.space_group_name_H-M   'P 1'
#
loop_
_entity.id
_entity.type
_entity.pdbx_description
1 polymer ?
#
loop_
_entity_poly.entity_id
_entity_poly.type
_entity_poly.pdbx_seq_one_letter_code
_entity_poly.pdbx_strand_id
1 'polypeptide(L)'
;MQEFFETKNGRVITDEYFSDKMYKIKSLHPEKVGEEDSGYEWSEIGMAGLFGELYKDEARYCAEHKSWYTYFDGAWRKDEGAILVSEKLKDFTRLMLIYCGEIEDDDKRKAYTKFIDKMGDRRMRDRILKDATGELHIYAEEFDANPYLINCKNGTYDLRNFTFYEHNPKDFLTMQTNFSHTVDRDVSCKRWEKFIGEVTLGDKDKADFLQRSLGYSLLGMSNEECMFILHGKTTRNGKSTLLNTIETMLGDYARVAPVGLICKGDRQHNPESASPTLASLKGKRFVTMAESNEYGKLDEEKIKQLTGGEDITARALYQTATTYKPQFTLWLSCNDLPSVTDQSLFASERIKVIEFNKHFKPEEQDVHLKRELCKQENMRGIFMWLVRGYIKYKANGLKMSDSLRSVVVQYRESNDMVLQFFNERCERAEGEKIKAKDLYQAFKVWAKSNGEFVLSARKFNAEMDRHSDLYERRTSLNGFPFYVGIKMKQII
;
A
#
# COMPACT_ATOMS: atom_id res chain seq x y z
N MET A 1 -12.19 -42.03 -16.22
CA MET A 1 -12.54 -41.61 -14.83
C MET A 1 -11.29 -40.96 -14.24
N GLN A 2 -11.28 -39.64 -14.13
CA GLN A 2 -10.20 -38.94 -13.43
C GLN A 2 -10.42 -39.18 -11.93
N GLU A 3 -9.57 -39.96 -11.30
CA GLU A 3 -9.56 -40.07 -9.85
C GLU A 3 -8.89 -38.83 -9.25
N PHE A 4 -9.68 -37.99 -8.60
CA PHE A 4 -9.19 -36.85 -7.84
C PHE A 4 -8.80 -37.31 -6.44
N PHE A 5 -7.54 -37.18 -6.07
CA PHE A 5 -7.12 -37.34 -4.68
C PHE A 5 -7.16 -35.96 -3.99
N GLU A 6 -8.20 -35.73 -3.22
CA GLU A 6 -8.25 -34.61 -2.27
C GLU A 6 -7.31 -34.90 -1.10
N THR A 7 -6.26 -34.11 -0.94
CA THR A 7 -5.45 -34.17 0.29
C THR A 7 -6.19 -33.44 1.42
N LYS A 8 -5.89 -33.76 2.68
CA LYS A 8 -6.45 -33.12 3.89
C LYS A 8 -6.36 -31.57 3.90
N ASN A 9 -5.61 -30.98 2.98
CA ASN A 9 -5.38 -29.55 2.84
C ASN A 9 -6.06 -28.94 1.59
N GLY A 10 -7.06 -29.60 1.01
CA GLY A 10 -7.83 -29.10 -0.14
C GLY A 10 -7.05 -29.07 -1.46
N ARG A 11 -5.93 -29.79 -1.55
CA ARG A 11 -5.09 -29.84 -2.74
C ARG A 11 -5.59 -30.94 -3.66
N VAL A 12 -6.09 -30.59 -4.82
CA VAL A 12 -6.40 -31.53 -5.89
C VAL A 12 -5.09 -31.90 -6.57
N ILE A 13 -4.61 -33.14 -6.38
CA ILE A 13 -3.47 -33.69 -7.12
C ILE A 13 -4.07 -34.44 -8.29
N THR A 14 -3.87 -33.94 -9.50
CA THR A 14 -4.31 -34.60 -10.71
C THR A 14 -3.25 -35.60 -11.19
N ASP A 15 -3.65 -36.65 -11.90
CA ASP A 15 -2.73 -37.55 -12.59
C ASP A 15 -1.79 -36.77 -13.54
N GLU A 16 -2.28 -35.69 -14.12
CA GLU A 16 -1.50 -34.77 -14.97
C GLU A 16 -0.34 -34.12 -14.23
N TYR A 17 -0.56 -33.63 -12.99
CA TYR A 17 0.52 -33.04 -12.16
C TYR A 17 1.64 -34.05 -11.89
N PHE A 18 1.31 -35.28 -11.53
CA PHE A 18 2.30 -36.32 -11.32
C PHE A 18 3.01 -36.71 -12.62
N SER A 19 2.29 -36.77 -13.73
CA SER A 19 2.85 -37.06 -15.04
C SER A 19 3.87 -36.02 -15.51
N ASP A 20 3.55 -34.72 -15.31
CA ASP A 20 4.47 -33.62 -15.62
C ASP A 20 5.74 -33.67 -14.77
N LYS A 21 5.61 -33.90 -13.46
CA LYS A 21 6.77 -34.03 -12.58
C LYS A 21 7.60 -35.26 -12.94
N MET A 22 6.98 -36.38 -13.23
CA MET A 22 7.65 -37.61 -13.67
C MET A 22 8.39 -37.40 -15.01
N TYR A 23 7.76 -36.72 -15.95
CA TYR A 23 8.42 -36.37 -17.21
C TYR A 23 9.68 -35.53 -16.99
N LYS A 24 9.61 -34.52 -16.10
CA LYS A 24 10.79 -33.71 -15.73
C LYS A 24 11.87 -34.54 -15.06
N ILE A 25 11.53 -35.42 -14.10
CA ILE A 25 12.50 -36.33 -13.48
C ILE A 25 13.20 -37.19 -14.53
N LYS A 26 12.45 -37.80 -15.45
CA LYS A 26 12.99 -38.61 -16.54
C LYS A 26 13.94 -37.81 -17.44
N SER A 27 13.59 -36.56 -17.75
CA SER A 27 14.44 -35.69 -18.58
C SER A 27 15.76 -35.26 -17.89
N LEU A 28 15.79 -35.28 -16.57
CA LEU A 28 16.99 -34.94 -15.79
C LEU A 28 17.91 -36.14 -15.54
N HIS A 29 17.46 -37.36 -15.83
CA HIS A 29 18.22 -38.61 -15.70
C HIS A 29 19.06 -38.71 -14.42
N PRO A 30 18.45 -38.60 -13.22
CA PRO A 30 19.20 -38.58 -11.96
C PRO A 30 20.00 -39.87 -11.69
N GLU A 31 19.69 -40.97 -12.40
CA GLU A 31 20.44 -42.24 -12.30
C GLU A 31 21.80 -42.22 -13.02
N LYS A 32 22.06 -41.19 -13.86
CA LYS A 32 23.30 -41.06 -14.65
C LYS A 32 24.37 -40.23 -13.97
N VAL A 33 24.45 -40.32 -12.64
CA VAL A 33 25.44 -39.57 -11.86
C VAL A 33 26.86 -39.85 -12.33
N GLY A 34 27.60 -38.78 -12.65
CA GLY A 34 28.98 -38.87 -13.14
C GLY A 34 29.13 -39.04 -14.63
N GLU A 35 28.03 -39.06 -15.40
CA GLU A 35 28.00 -38.94 -16.86
C GLU A 35 27.79 -37.46 -17.25
N GLU A 36 28.16 -37.01 -18.46
CA GLU A 36 28.15 -35.58 -18.84
C GLU A 36 26.80 -34.88 -18.73
N ASP A 37 25.69 -35.62 -18.60
CA ASP A 37 24.32 -35.10 -18.61
C ASP A 37 23.55 -35.17 -17.26
N SER A 38 24.17 -35.62 -16.16
CA SER A 38 23.45 -35.77 -14.90
C SER A 38 24.12 -35.07 -13.72
N GLY A 39 23.40 -34.19 -13.06
CA GLY A 39 23.91 -33.35 -11.98
C GLY A 39 23.48 -33.72 -10.56
N TYR A 40 22.69 -34.79 -10.34
CA TYR A 40 22.09 -35.06 -9.03
C TYR A 40 22.60 -36.36 -8.41
N GLU A 41 23.47 -36.25 -7.40
CA GLU A 41 23.87 -37.41 -6.62
C GLU A 41 22.70 -37.96 -5.80
N TRP A 42 22.72 -39.32 -5.58
CA TRP A 42 21.76 -39.95 -4.66
C TRP A 42 22.25 -39.77 -3.20
N SER A 43 22.30 -38.54 -2.82
CA SER A 43 22.65 -38.02 -1.50
C SER A 43 21.60 -37.03 -1.03
N GLU A 44 21.66 -36.60 0.24
CA GLU A 44 20.73 -35.57 0.75
C GLU A 44 20.88 -34.27 -0.04
N ILE A 45 22.10 -33.86 -0.38
CA ILE A 45 22.40 -32.66 -1.16
C ILE A 45 21.86 -32.78 -2.60
N GLY A 46 22.11 -33.91 -3.28
CA GLY A 46 21.62 -34.11 -4.63
C GLY A 46 20.09 -34.16 -4.70
N MET A 47 19.43 -34.76 -3.70
CA MET A 47 17.97 -34.74 -3.62
C MET A 47 17.42 -33.35 -3.30
N ALA A 48 18.14 -32.53 -2.52
CA ALA A 48 17.78 -31.14 -2.31
C ALA A 48 17.84 -30.32 -3.61
N GLY A 49 18.90 -30.51 -4.42
CA GLY A 49 19.04 -29.90 -5.74
C GLY A 49 17.93 -30.31 -6.70
N LEU A 50 17.66 -31.63 -6.81
CA LEU A 50 16.59 -32.14 -7.67
C LEU A 50 15.20 -31.66 -7.22
N PHE A 51 14.95 -31.64 -5.91
CA PHE A 51 13.74 -31.05 -5.36
C PHE A 51 13.64 -29.55 -5.72
N GLY A 52 14.74 -28.83 -5.60
CA GLY A 52 14.82 -27.42 -5.98
C GLY A 52 14.42 -27.21 -7.46
N GLU A 53 14.99 -27.97 -8.37
CA GLU A 53 14.68 -27.85 -9.81
C GLU A 53 13.20 -28.18 -10.13
N LEU A 54 12.66 -29.21 -9.48
CA LEU A 54 11.27 -29.63 -9.74
C LEU A 54 10.23 -28.70 -9.13
N TYR A 55 10.54 -28.04 -8.00
CA TYR A 55 9.58 -27.28 -7.22
C TYR A 55 9.85 -25.76 -7.17
N LYS A 56 10.79 -25.25 -7.99
CA LYS A 56 11.14 -23.82 -8.03
C LYS A 56 9.98 -22.88 -8.31
N ASP A 57 8.96 -23.34 -9.05
CA ASP A 57 7.76 -22.55 -9.34
C ASP A 57 6.63 -22.78 -8.31
N GLU A 58 6.90 -23.57 -7.25
CA GLU A 58 5.91 -23.93 -6.25
C GLU A 58 6.38 -23.70 -4.81
N ALA A 59 7.68 -23.61 -4.56
CA ALA A 59 8.26 -23.38 -3.24
C ALA A 59 9.47 -22.44 -3.33
N ARG A 60 9.59 -21.53 -2.39
CA ARG A 60 10.72 -20.62 -2.22
C ARG A 60 11.02 -20.45 -0.74
N TYR A 61 12.29 -20.24 -0.41
CA TYR A 61 12.71 -19.92 0.95
C TYR A 61 13.27 -18.51 1.03
N CYS A 62 12.68 -17.68 1.88
CA CYS A 62 13.16 -16.33 2.15
C CYS A 62 13.91 -16.30 3.48
N ALA A 63 15.23 -16.10 3.41
CA ALA A 63 16.10 -16.12 4.59
C ALA A 63 15.81 -14.95 5.54
N GLU A 64 15.50 -13.77 5.03
CA GLU A 64 15.16 -12.57 5.80
C GLU A 64 13.87 -12.78 6.61
N HIS A 65 12.91 -13.49 6.05
CA HIS A 65 11.67 -13.85 6.72
C HIS A 65 11.79 -15.15 7.54
N LYS A 66 12.89 -15.88 7.40
CA LYS A 66 13.11 -17.21 7.99
C LYS A 66 11.94 -18.16 7.73
N SER A 67 11.41 -18.13 6.52
CA SER A 67 10.15 -18.82 6.18
C SER A 67 10.15 -19.32 4.76
N TRP A 68 9.49 -20.46 4.58
CA TRP A 68 9.09 -20.96 3.29
C TRP A 68 7.89 -20.17 2.76
N TYR A 69 7.81 -20.08 1.45
CA TYR A 69 6.67 -19.61 0.70
C TYR A 69 6.27 -20.69 -0.30
N THR A 70 4.99 -20.95 -0.42
CA THR A 70 4.46 -21.89 -1.40
C THR A 70 3.50 -21.17 -2.33
N TYR A 71 3.58 -21.51 -3.61
CA TYR A 71 2.69 -20.98 -4.63
C TYR A 71 1.44 -21.84 -4.73
N PHE A 72 0.29 -21.23 -4.50
CA PHE A 72 -1.02 -21.86 -4.72
C PHE A 72 -2.09 -20.79 -4.89
N ASP A 73 -3.16 -21.13 -5.59
CA ASP A 73 -4.27 -20.22 -5.87
C ASP A 73 -3.81 -18.86 -6.45
N GLY A 74 -2.81 -18.93 -7.35
CA GLY A 74 -2.28 -17.77 -8.07
C GLY A 74 -1.42 -16.79 -7.26
N ALA A 75 -0.98 -17.14 -6.05
CA ALA A 75 -0.14 -16.27 -5.24
C ALA A 75 0.88 -17.04 -4.40
N TRP A 76 2.00 -16.39 -4.10
CA TRP A 76 2.96 -16.88 -3.11
C TRP A 76 2.45 -16.61 -1.71
N ARG A 77 2.28 -17.67 -0.92
CA ARG A 77 1.77 -17.58 0.45
C ARG A 77 2.84 -18.07 1.43
N LYS A 78 3.00 -17.35 2.53
CA LYS A 78 3.90 -17.76 3.59
C LYS A 78 3.44 -19.09 4.17
N ASP A 79 4.35 -20.06 4.21
CA ASP A 79 4.09 -21.41 4.71
C ASP A 79 4.49 -21.49 6.20
N GLU A 80 3.53 -21.20 7.07
CA GLU A 80 3.74 -21.22 8.50
C GLU A 80 4.09 -22.65 8.98
N GLY A 81 5.27 -22.79 9.59
CA GLY A 81 5.77 -24.08 10.06
C GLY A 81 6.26 -25.02 8.96
N ALA A 82 6.44 -24.54 7.73
CA ALA A 82 6.91 -25.33 6.58
C ALA A 82 6.04 -26.59 6.29
N ILE A 83 4.73 -26.48 6.53
CA ILE A 83 3.81 -27.62 6.42
C ILE A 83 3.63 -28.01 4.95
N LEU A 84 3.33 -27.03 4.09
CA LEU A 84 3.03 -27.30 2.68
C LEU A 84 4.28 -27.76 1.90
N VAL A 85 5.43 -27.17 2.17
CA VAL A 85 6.67 -27.61 1.54
C VAL A 85 7.10 -29.00 2.00
N SER A 86 6.80 -29.34 3.26
CA SER A 86 7.04 -30.70 3.77
C SER A 86 6.16 -31.74 3.08
N GLU A 87 4.89 -31.41 2.77
CA GLU A 87 4.02 -32.28 1.98
C GLU A 87 4.55 -32.43 0.55
N LYS A 88 5.03 -31.34 -0.09
CA LYS A 88 5.67 -31.42 -1.41
C LYS A 88 6.88 -32.37 -1.41
N LEU A 89 7.69 -32.36 -0.34
CA LEU A 89 8.83 -33.29 -0.25
C LEU A 89 8.36 -34.75 -0.06
N LYS A 90 7.23 -35.01 0.59
CA LYS A 90 6.65 -36.37 0.64
C LYS A 90 6.17 -36.81 -0.75
N ASP A 91 5.53 -35.92 -1.51
CA ASP A 91 5.12 -36.20 -2.87
C ASP A 91 6.34 -36.47 -3.76
N PHE A 92 7.41 -35.67 -3.61
CA PHE A 92 8.69 -35.93 -4.28
C PHE A 92 9.26 -37.30 -3.93
N THR A 93 9.23 -37.70 -2.67
CA THR A 93 9.71 -39.02 -2.23
C THR A 93 8.92 -40.15 -2.94
N ARG A 94 7.60 -40.01 -3.08
CA ARG A 94 6.76 -40.99 -3.80
C ARG A 94 7.11 -41.05 -5.28
N LEU A 95 7.28 -39.89 -5.92
CA LEU A 95 7.70 -39.79 -7.32
C LEU A 95 9.05 -40.50 -7.55
N MET A 96 10.00 -40.27 -6.67
CA MET A 96 11.32 -40.90 -6.75
C MET A 96 11.27 -42.42 -6.55
N LEU A 97 10.37 -42.94 -5.70
CA LEU A 97 10.13 -44.39 -5.59
C LEU A 97 9.56 -44.99 -6.88
N ILE A 98 8.62 -44.29 -7.51
CA ILE A 98 8.06 -44.71 -8.81
C ILE A 98 9.16 -44.72 -9.87
N TYR A 99 9.97 -43.64 -9.93
CA TYR A 99 11.08 -43.51 -10.85
C TYR A 99 12.11 -44.63 -10.66
N CYS A 100 12.44 -45.05 -9.43
CA CYS A 100 13.33 -46.17 -9.17
C CYS A 100 12.83 -47.46 -9.84
N GLY A 101 11.52 -47.68 -9.91
CA GLY A 101 10.93 -48.83 -10.58
C GLY A 101 11.18 -48.90 -12.10
N GLU A 102 11.51 -47.77 -12.73
CA GLU A 102 11.78 -47.69 -14.16
C GLU A 102 13.27 -47.82 -14.51
N ILE A 103 14.17 -47.87 -13.51
CA ILE A 103 15.62 -48.03 -13.75
C ILE A 103 15.90 -49.47 -14.19
N GLU A 104 16.51 -49.62 -15.38
CA GLU A 104 16.80 -50.94 -15.98
C GLU A 104 17.87 -51.73 -15.23
N ASP A 105 18.90 -51.05 -14.70
CA ASP A 105 19.99 -51.66 -13.95
C ASP A 105 19.51 -52.11 -12.57
N ASP A 106 19.46 -53.42 -12.36
CA ASP A 106 18.96 -54.03 -11.12
C ASP A 106 19.73 -53.65 -9.86
N ASP A 107 21.04 -53.46 -9.97
CA ASP A 107 21.86 -53.11 -8.79
C ASP A 107 21.70 -51.63 -8.45
N LYS A 108 21.70 -50.74 -9.44
CA LYS A 108 21.35 -49.32 -9.30
C LYS A 108 19.94 -49.19 -8.73
N ARG A 109 18.95 -49.89 -9.31
CA ARG A 109 17.55 -49.84 -8.84
C ARG A 109 17.44 -50.22 -7.38
N LYS A 110 18.04 -51.31 -6.94
CA LYS A 110 18.02 -51.75 -5.53
C LYS A 110 18.71 -50.74 -4.58
N ALA A 111 19.87 -50.22 -4.98
CA ALA A 111 20.60 -49.25 -4.19
C ALA A 111 19.80 -47.93 -4.02
N TYR A 112 19.23 -47.45 -5.09
CA TYR A 112 18.45 -46.21 -5.14
C TYR A 112 17.14 -46.33 -4.40
N THR A 113 16.38 -47.43 -4.59
CA THR A 113 15.17 -47.70 -3.83
C THR A 113 15.48 -47.70 -2.33
N LYS A 114 16.55 -48.38 -1.90
CA LYS A 114 16.96 -48.38 -0.49
C LYS A 114 17.33 -47.00 0.03
N PHE A 115 17.89 -46.13 -0.81
CA PHE A 115 18.17 -44.73 -0.44
C PHE A 115 16.85 -43.94 -0.29
N ILE A 116 15.93 -44.03 -1.26
CA ILE A 116 14.67 -43.29 -1.22
C ILE A 116 13.77 -43.79 -0.08
N ASP A 117 13.78 -45.07 0.25
CA ASP A 117 13.07 -45.61 1.43
C ASP A 117 13.47 -44.90 2.74
N LYS A 118 14.75 -44.52 2.85
CA LYS A 118 15.24 -43.76 4.01
C LYS A 118 14.65 -42.33 4.06
N MET A 119 14.24 -41.77 2.92
CA MET A 119 13.53 -40.48 2.88
C MET A 119 12.11 -40.60 3.50
N GLY A 120 11.63 -41.82 3.77
CA GLY A 120 10.50 -42.07 4.67
C GLY A 120 10.75 -41.58 6.10
N ASP A 121 12.00 -41.51 6.57
CA ASP A 121 12.32 -40.93 7.85
C ASP A 121 12.20 -39.38 7.83
N ARG A 122 11.54 -38.83 8.84
CA ARG A 122 11.37 -37.39 8.99
C ARG A 122 12.71 -36.67 9.11
N ARG A 123 13.67 -37.20 9.84
CA ARG A 123 14.98 -36.56 10.04
C ARG A 123 15.73 -36.36 8.73
N MET A 124 15.66 -37.33 7.83
CA MET A 124 16.28 -37.21 6.51
C MET A 124 15.56 -36.14 5.67
N ARG A 125 14.22 -36.12 5.67
CA ARG A 125 13.48 -35.05 4.96
C ARG A 125 13.77 -33.67 5.52
N ASP A 126 13.88 -33.50 6.84
CA ASP A 126 14.21 -32.22 7.47
C ASP A 126 15.61 -31.72 7.03
N ARG A 127 16.60 -32.63 6.85
CA ARG A 127 17.93 -32.28 6.31
C ARG A 127 17.87 -31.87 4.85
N ILE A 128 17.18 -32.65 4.02
CA ILE A 128 16.97 -32.32 2.60
C ILE A 128 16.29 -30.96 2.44
N LEU A 129 15.25 -30.67 3.22
CA LEU A 129 14.59 -29.36 3.21
C LEU A 129 15.51 -28.22 3.64
N LYS A 130 16.39 -28.49 4.60
CA LYS A 130 17.37 -27.50 5.05
C LYS A 130 18.39 -27.19 3.94
N ASP A 131 18.88 -28.20 3.23
CA ASP A 131 19.79 -28.00 2.10
C ASP A 131 19.07 -27.32 0.92
N ALA A 132 17.80 -27.68 0.67
CA ALA A 132 16.98 -27.07 -0.37
C ALA A 132 16.67 -25.56 -0.12
N THR A 133 16.92 -25.02 1.07
CA THR A 133 16.79 -23.57 1.32
C THR A 133 17.74 -22.76 0.45
N GLY A 134 18.93 -23.27 0.13
CA GLY A 134 19.88 -22.61 -0.78
C GLY A 134 19.40 -22.65 -2.24
N GLU A 135 18.91 -23.81 -2.67
CA GLU A 135 18.44 -24.04 -4.05
C GLU A 135 17.16 -23.23 -4.39
N LEU A 136 16.31 -23.04 -3.39
CA LEU A 136 15.03 -22.37 -3.52
C LEU A 136 15.02 -20.97 -2.89
N HIS A 137 16.19 -20.38 -2.71
CA HIS A 137 16.32 -19.06 -2.12
C HIS A 137 15.63 -17.99 -2.96
N ILE A 138 15.01 -17.03 -2.27
CA ILE A 138 14.46 -15.79 -2.83
C ILE A 138 14.71 -14.65 -1.83
N TYR A 139 15.08 -13.48 -2.33
CA TYR A 139 15.20 -12.29 -1.51
C TYR A 139 13.82 -11.68 -1.22
N ALA A 140 13.67 -11.08 -0.03
CA ALA A 140 12.40 -10.46 0.37
C ALA A 140 11.96 -9.29 -0.54
N GLU A 141 12.90 -8.66 -1.23
CA GLU A 141 12.67 -7.58 -2.18
C GLU A 141 12.15 -8.03 -3.55
N GLU A 142 12.32 -9.31 -3.88
CA GLU A 142 11.80 -9.87 -5.14
C GLU A 142 10.29 -10.08 -5.09
N PHE A 143 9.72 -10.26 -3.89
CA PHE A 143 8.26 -10.36 -3.73
C PHE A 143 7.60 -9.00 -3.98
N ASP A 144 6.54 -9.02 -4.79
CA ASP A 144 5.72 -7.84 -5.14
C ASP A 144 6.56 -6.67 -5.72
N ALA A 145 7.72 -6.97 -6.32
CA ALA A 145 8.67 -5.98 -6.81
C ALA A 145 8.14 -5.16 -7.98
N ASN A 146 7.28 -5.74 -8.82
CA ASN A 146 6.75 -5.05 -9.99
C ASN A 146 5.54 -4.16 -9.61
N PRO A 147 5.70 -2.82 -9.62
CA PRO A 147 4.66 -1.90 -9.16
C PRO A 147 3.45 -1.80 -10.09
N TYR A 148 3.53 -2.38 -11.28
CA TYR A 148 2.46 -2.32 -12.30
C TYR A 148 1.55 -3.54 -12.29
N LEU A 149 1.91 -4.61 -11.59
CA LEU A 149 1.13 -5.84 -11.58
C LEU A 149 0.06 -5.82 -10.48
N ILE A 150 -1.15 -6.20 -10.85
CA ILE A 150 -2.27 -6.41 -9.93
C ILE A 150 -2.72 -7.86 -10.08
N ASN A 151 -2.55 -8.64 -9.03
CA ASN A 151 -2.94 -10.05 -8.99
C ASN A 151 -4.45 -10.17 -8.69
N CYS A 152 -5.23 -10.52 -9.69
CA CYS A 152 -6.64 -10.88 -9.54
C CYS A 152 -6.79 -12.35 -9.14
N LYS A 153 -7.98 -12.81 -8.75
CA LYS A 153 -8.18 -14.22 -8.37
C LYS A 153 -7.96 -15.23 -9.49
N ASN A 154 -8.01 -14.80 -10.74
CA ASN A 154 -7.92 -15.69 -11.90
C ASN A 154 -6.83 -15.29 -12.91
N GLY A 155 -5.88 -14.46 -12.51
CA GLY A 155 -4.80 -14.00 -13.39
C GLY A 155 -4.24 -12.65 -12.95
N THR A 156 -3.25 -12.17 -13.69
CA THR A 156 -2.52 -10.93 -13.41
C THR A 156 -2.87 -9.84 -14.41
N TYR A 157 -3.17 -8.64 -13.93
CA TYR A 157 -3.38 -7.45 -14.76
C TYR A 157 -2.13 -6.57 -14.76
N ASP A 158 -1.57 -6.28 -15.94
CA ASP A 158 -0.42 -5.38 -16.11
C ASP A 158 -0.90 -3.97 -16.50
N LEU A 159 -0.71 -3.01 -15.60
CA LEU A 159 -1.06 -1.59 -15.79
C LEU A 159 -0.17 -0.87 -16.82
N ARG A 160 0.98 -1.43 -17.24
CA ARG A 160 1.84 -0.82 -18.28
C ARG A 160 1.20 -0.95 -19.65
N ASN A 161 0.72 -2.17 -19.96
CA ASN A 161 0.22 -2.57 -21.25
C ASN A 161 -1.30 -2.67 -21.30
N PHE A 162 -1.95 -2.58 -20.13
CA PHE A 162 -3.38 -2.79 -19.96
C PHE A 162 -3.81 -4.19 -20.45
N THR A 163 -2.99 -5.21 -20.12
CA THR A 163 -3.22 -6.60 -20.48
C THR A 163 -3.51 -7.45 -19.27
N PHE A 164 -4.32 -8.47 -19.48
CA PHE A 164 -4.61 -9.50 -18.49
C PHE A 164 -4.11 -10.85 -18.99
N TYR A 165 -3.41 -11.58 -18.14
CA TYR A 165 -2.84 -12.88 -18.47
C TYR A 165 -2.98 -13.87 -17.30
N GLU A 166 -2.77 -15.15 -17.57
CA GLU A 166 -2.83 -16.20 -16.55
C GLU A 166 -1.78 -15.98 -15.46
N HIS A 167 -2.03 -16.52 -14.28
CA HIS A 167 -1.08 -16.43 -13.18
C HIS A 167 0.29 -17.03 -13.56
N ASN A 168 1.35 -16.33 -13.20
CA ASN A 168 2.71 -16.78 -13.41
C ASN A 168 3.48 -16.76 -12.07
N PRO A 169 3.98 -17.91 -11.57
CA PRO A 169 4.78 -17.95 -10.33
C PRO A 169 6.01 -17.03 -10.37
N LYS A 170 6.55 -16.75 -11.56
CA LYS A 170 7.72 -15.88 -11.74
C LYS A 170 7.42 -14.39 -11.54
N ASP A 171 6.17 -14.00 -11.42
CA ASP A 171 5.78 -12.64 -11.04
C ASP A 171 6.00 -12.38 -9.54
N PHE A 172 6.24 -13.41 -8.75
CA PHE A 172 6.47 -13.38 -7.31
C PHE A 172 5.46 -12.56 -6.51
N LEU A 173 4.18 -12.58 -6.92
CA LEU A 173 3.11 -11.83 -6.27
C LEU A 173 2.62 -12.57 -5.03
N THR A 174 2.58 -11.87 -3.89
CA THR A 174 2.10 -12.41 -2.60
C THR A 174 0.70 -11.92 -2.25
N MET A 175 0.23 -10.85 -2.92
CA MET A 175 -1.06 -10.23 -2.68
C MET A 175 -2.05 -10.57 -3.79
N GLN A 176 -3.34 -10.51 -3.45
CA GLN A 176 -4.41 -10.82 -4.39
C GLN A 176 -5.64 -9.96 -4.12
N THR A 177 -6.33 -9.55 -5.18
CA THR A 177 -7.62 -8.87 -5.08
C THR A 177 -8.72 -9.86 -4.70
N ASN A 178 -9.90 -9.34 -4.30
CA ASN A 178 -11.05 -10.18 -3.96
C ASN A 178 -12.00 -10.46 -5.14
N PHE A 179 -11.59 -10.16 -6.37
CA PHE A 179 -12.41 -10.42 -7.55
C PHE A 179 -11.63 -11.15 -8.65
N SER A 180 -12.38 -11.86 -9.49
CA SER A 180 -11.88 -12.43 -10.75
C SER A 180 -12.09 -11.43 -11.86
N HIS A 181 -11.05 -11.13 -12.63
CA HIS A 181 -11.14 -10.21 -13.77
C HIS A 181 -11.75 -10.90 -15.01
N THR A 182 -12.12 -10.13 -16.01
CA THR A 182 -12.54 -10.61 -17.32
C THR A 182 -11.71 -9.92 -18.41
N VAL A 183 -11.52 -10.60 -19.52
CA VAL A 183 -10.81 -10.03 -20.70
C VAL A 183 -11.63 -8.94 -21.41
N ASP A 184 -12.93 -8.84 -21.12
CA ASP A 184 -13.78 -7.78 -21.64
C ASP A 184 -13.35 -6.42 -21.04
N ARG A 185 -12.92 -5.51 -21.91
CA ARG A 185 -12.46 -4.15 -21.55
C ARG A 185 -13.60 -3.17 -21.34
N ASP A 186 -14.79 -3.47 -21.85
CA ASP A 186 -15.94 -2.58 -21.80
C ASP A 186 -16.83 -2.78 -20.57
N VAL A 187 -16.37 -3.63 -19.63
CA VAL A 187 -17.08 -3.84 -18.38
C VAL A 187 -17.18 -2.54 -17.59
N SER A 188 -18.39 -2.20 -17.19
CA SER A 188 -18.70 -1.02 -16.36
C SER A 188 -19.65 -1.42 -15.22
N CYS A 189 -19.68 -0.60 -14.19
CA CYS A 189 -20.66 -0.70 -13.12
C CYS A 189 -21.52 0.58 -13.08
N LYS A 190 -22.69 0.55 -13.73
CA LYS A 190 -23.60 1.70 -13.79
C LYS A 190 -24.01 2.19 -12.39
N ARG A 191 -24.15 1.26 -11.42
CA ARG A 191 -24.51 1.65 -10.04
C ARG A 191 -23.37 2.43 -9.37
N TRP A 192 -22.09 2.05 -9.65
CA TRP A 192 -20.92 2.80 -9.20
C TRP A 192 -20.86 4.19 -9.84
N GLU A 193 -21.03 4.29 -11.16
CA GLU A 193 -21.02 5.56 -11.88
C GLU A 193 -22.11 6.51 -11.38
N LYS A 194 -23.31 5.97 -11.12
CA LYS A 194 -24.40 6.72 -10.48
C LYS A 194 -23.99 7.20 -9.09
N PHE A 195 -23.42 6.33 -8.26
CA PHE A 195 -22.95 6.67 -6.92
C PHE A 195 -21.88 7.78 -6.95
N ILE A 196 -20.92 7.71 -7.88
CA ILE A 196 -19.92 8.78 -8.07
C ILE A 196 -20.60 10.09 -8.43
N GLY A 197 -21.55 10.08 -9.36
CA GLY A 197 -22.33 11.27 -9.69
C GLY A 197 -23.11 11.85 -8.51
N GLU A 198 -23.68 11.01 -7.66
CA GLU A 198 -24.41 11.40 -6.46
C GLU A 198 -23.47 12.09 -5.43
N VAL A 199 -22.33 11.48 -5.09
CA VAL A 199 -21.41 12.02 -4.08
C VAL A 199 -20.64 13.25 -4.54
N THR A 200 -20.46 13.42 -5.84
CA THR A 200 -19.86 14.63 -6.43
C THR A 200 -20.87 15.71 -6.76
N LEU A 201 -22.18 15.48 -6.52
CA LEU A 201 -23.29 16.40 -6.87
C LEU A 201 -23.30 16.75 -8.36
N GLY A 202 -22.90 15.81 -9.22
CA GLY A 202 -22.82 16.01 -10.67
C GLY A 202 -21.63 16.85 -11.16
N ASP A 203 -20.73 17.28 -10.26
CA ASP A 203 -19.52 18.02 -10.62
C ASP A 203 -18.57 17.07 -11.36
N LYS A 204 -18.41 17.31 -12.67
CA LYS A 204 -17.60 16.49 -13.57
C LYS A 204 -16.12 16.59 -13.28
N ASP A 205 -15.63 17.76 -12.90
CA ASP A 205 -14.20 17.96 -12.59
C ASP A 205 -13.83 17.24 -11.32
N LYS A 206 -14.68 17.28 -10.30
CA LYS A 206 -14.52 16.54 -9.05
C LYS A 206 -14.59 15.03 -9.30
N ALA A 207 -15.53 14.55 -10.11
CA ALA A 207 -15.63 13.14 -10.46
C ALA A 207 -14.41 12.65 -11.24
N ASP A 208 -13.90 13.43 -12.19
CA ASP A 208 -12.71 13.12 -12.96
C ASP A 208 -11.46 13.11 -12.08
N PHE A 209 -11.28 14.10 -11.20
CA PHE A 209 -10.17 14.14 -10.26
C PHE A 209 -10.21 12.96 -9.31
N LEU A 210 -11.38 12.61 -8.75
CA LEU A 210 -11.55 11.44 -7.89
C LEU A 210 -11.22 10.16 -8.65
N GLN A 211 -11.63 10.03 -9.91
CA GLN A 211 -11.30 8.87 -10.75
C GLN A 211 -9.81 8.73 -11.00
N ARG A 212 -9.11 9.82 -11.32
CA ARG A 212 -7.66 9.84 -11.54
C ARG A 212 -6.91 9.50 -10.25
N SER A 213 -7.33 10.05 -9.13
CA SER A 213 -6.72 9.81 -7.81
C SER A 213 -6.85 8.36 -7.37
N LEU A 214 -8.04 7.77 -7.52
CA LEU A 214 -8.27 6.35 -7.23
C LEU A 214 -7.56 5.44 -8.24
N GLY A 215 -7.51 5.83 -9.52
CA GLY A 215 -6.74 5.11 -10.53
C GLY A 215 -5.24 5.12 -10.26
N TYR A 216 -4.68 6.27 -9.85
CA TYR A 216 -3.30 6.39 -9.41
C TYR A 216 -2.98 5.44 -8.24
N SER A 217 -3.93 5.23 -7.33
CA SER A 217 -3.76 4.34 -6.18
C SER A 217 -3.63 2.84 -6.54
N LEU A 218 -3.86 2.46 -7.80
CA LEU A 218 -3.53 1.11 -8.29
C LEU A 218 -2.03 0.92 -8.48
N LEU A 219 -1.30 2.01 -8.75
CA LEU A 219 0.14 1.97 -8.97
C LEU A 219 0.90 1.79 -7.66
N GLY A 220 1.88 0.89 -7.62
CA GLY A 220 2.74 0.68 -6.47
C GLY A 220 3.93 1.61 -6.41
N MET A 221 3.69 2.89 -6.55
CA MET A 221 4.73 3.92 -6.54
C MET A 221 4.18 5.22 -5.95
N SER A 222 5.00 5.94 -5.20
CA SER A 222 4.63 7.22 -4.56
C SER A 222 5.13 8.43 -5.35
N ASN A 223 4.95 8.43 -6.68
CA ASN A 223 5.50 9.45 -7.57
C ASN A 223 4.93 10.86 -7.33
N GLU A 224 3.69 10.96 -6.86
CA GLU A 224 2.99 12.24 -6.65
C GLU A 224 3.22 12.81 -5.25
N GLU A 225 3.92 12.06 -4.39
CA GLU A 225 4.26 12.46 -3.02
C GLU A 225 3.10 13.07 -2.22
N CYS A 226 1.89 12.60 -2.43
CA CYS A 226 0.69 13.19 -1.83
C CYS A 226 -0.21 12.18 -1.11
N MET A 227 -1.09 12.73 -0.26
CA MET A 227 -2.20 12.02 0.34
C MET A 227 -3.52 12.69 -0.02
N PHE A 228 -4.59 11.92 0.03
CA PHE A 228 -5.95 12.40 -0.23
C PHE A 228 -6.76 12.47 1.06
N ILE A 229 -7.49 13.56 1.24
CA ILE A 229 -8.43 13.77 2.34
C ILE A 229 -9.84 13.85 1.78
N LEU A 230 -10.68 12.90 2.13
CA LEU A 230 -12.11 12.97 1.87
C LEU A 230 -12.78 13.72 3.04
N HIS A 231 -13.12 14.98 2.79
CA HIS A 231 -13.71 15.85 3.78
C HIS A 231 -15.22 16.01 3.58
N GLY A 232 -15.98 16.01 4.65
CA GLY A 232 -17.40 16.32 4.58
C GLY A 232 -18.01 16.50 5.96
N LYS A 233 -18.46 17.73 6.23
CA LYS A 233 -18.98 18.19 7.55
C LYS A 233 -20.18 17.38 8.05
N THR A 234 -20.92 16.74 7.14
CA THR A 234 -22.08 15.92 7.49
C THR A 234 -21.74 14.44 7.51
N THR A 235 -22.49 13.68 8.27
CA THR A 235 -22.52 12.23 8.17
C THR A 235 -23.32 11.79 6.95
N ARG A 236 -23.23 10.48 6.57
CA ARG A 236 -24.00 9.90 5.45
C ARG A 236 -23.77 10.61 4.11
N ASN A 237 -22.53 10.90 3.80
CA ASN A 237 -22.09 11.58 2.58
C ASN A 237 -21.38 10.66 1.56
N GLY A 238 -21.31 9.36 1.84
CA GLY A 238 -20.76 8.36 0.92
C GLY A 238 -19.27 8.06 1.07
N LYS A 239 -18.48 8.83 1.88
CA LYS A 239 -17.04 8.60 2.07
C LYS A 239 -16.70 7.16 2.44
N SER A 240 -17.32 6.63 3.49
CA SER A 240 -17.06 5.25 3.94
C SER A 240 -17.55 4.20 2.95
N THR A 241 -18.60 4.48 2.16
CA THR A 241 -19.05 3.57 1.11
C THR A 241 -18.02 3.48 0.00
N LEU A 242 -17.46 4.61 -0.43
CA LEU A 242 -16.40 4.67 -1.43
C LEU A 242 -15.16 3.89 -0.96
N LEU A 243 -14.60 4.24 0.20
CA LEU A 243 -13.38 3.62 0.71
C LEU A 243 -13.56 2.12 0.92
N ASN A 244 -14.61 1.69 1.62
CA ASN A 244 -14.84 0.26 1.90
C ASN A 244 -15.05 -0.57 0.63
N THR A 245 -15.66 0.01 -0.42
CA THR A 245 -15.83 -0.69 -1.70
C THR A 245 -14.47 -0.95 -2.36
N ILE A 246 -13.60 0.07 -2.40
CA ILE A 246 -12.25 -0.06 -2.97
C ILE A 246 -11.40 -1.00 -2.11
N GLU A 247 -11.43 -0.88 -0.78
CA GLU A 247 -10.73 -1.79 0.16
C GLU A 247 -11.14 -3.24 -0.09
N THR A 248 -12.45 -3.51 -0.12
CA THR A 248 -12.97 -4.85 -0.34
C THR A 248 -12.54 -5.41 -1.69
N MET A 249 -12.60 -4.60 -2.74
CA MET A 249 -12.20 -5.00 -4.09
C MET A 249 -10.71 -5.30 -4.18
N LEU A 250 -9.87 -4.44 -3.63
CA LEU A 250 -8.41 -4.57 -3.70
C LEU A 250 -7.85 -5.68 -2.79
N GLY A 251 -8.62 -6.15 -1.81
CA GLY A 251 -8.23 -7.28 -0.96
C GLY A 251 -6.89 -7.07 -0.26
N ASP A 252 -5.93 -7.95 -0.52
CA ASP A 252 -4.61 -7.89 0.13
C ASP A 252 -3.83 -6.58 -0.18
N TYR A 253 -4.14 -5.88 -1.28
CA TYR A 253 -3.52 -4.60 -1.63
C TYR A 253 -4.01 -3.42 -0.81
N ALA A 254 -5.11 -3.57 -0.07
CA ALA A 254 -5.65 -2.53 0.79
C ALA A 254 -5.30 -2.75 2.27
N ARG A 255 -5.26 -1.66 3.04
CA ARG A 255 -5.06 -1.70 4.49
C ARG A 255 -5.76 -0.55 5.17
N VAL A 256 -6.50 -0.83 6.22
CA VAL A 256 -6.98 0.18 7.15
C VAL A 256 -5.90 0.40 8.20
N ALA A 257 -5.47 1.65 8.36
CA ALA A 257 -4.48 2.05 9.35
C ALA A 257 -5.12 3.00 10.40
N PRO A 258 -4.64 3.03 11.63
CA PRO A 258 -5.09 3.99 12.61
C PRO A 258 -4.65 5.41 12.20
N VAL A 259 -5.50 6.41 12.42
CA VAL A 259 -5.21 7.83 12.10
C VAL A 259 -3.99 8.36 12.87
N GLY A 260 -3.69 7.81 14.05
CA GLY A 260 -2.48 8.10 14.80
C GLY A 260 -1.18 7.83 14.06
N LEU A 261 -1.23 7.11 12.92
CA LEU A 261 -0.07 6.93 12.04
C LEU A 261 0.45 8.25 11.46
N ILE A 262 -0.45 9.21 11.22
CA ILE A 262 -0.16 10.52 10.59
C ILE A 262 -0.43 11.70 11.50
N CYS A 263 -0.78 11.47 12.76
CA CYS A 263 -1.03 12.51 13.76
C CYS A 263 0.10 12.56 14.79
N LYS A 264 0.38 13.76 15.30
CA LYS A 264 1.32 13.95 16.40
C LYS A 264 0.77 13.30 17.66
N GLY A 265 1.51 12.36 18.22
CA GLY A 265 1.18 11.75 19.50
C GLY A 265 1.81 12.50 20.66
N ASP A 266 1.23 12.38 21.85
CA ASP A 266 1.76 12.98 23.09
C ASP A 266 3.08 12.33 23.56
N ARG A 267 3.42 11.16 23.03
CA ARG A 267 4.65 10.43 23.39
C ARG A 267 5.66 10.51 22.26
N GLN A 268 6.90 10.87 22.60
CA GLN A 268 8.04 10.72 21.68
C GLN A 268 8.15 9.25 21.26
N HIS A 269 7.98 9.00 19.97
CA HIS A 269 8.24 7.68 19.39
C HIS A 269 9.73 7.36 19.55
N ASN A 270 10.05 6.28 20.26
CA ASN A 270 11.39 5.73 20.22
C ASN A 270 11.58 5.07 18.83
N PRO A 271 12.53 5.54 18.01
CA PRO A 271 12.78 5.01 16.66
C PRO A 271 13.10 3.51 16.63
N GLU A 272 13.62 2.97 17.75
CA GLU A 272 13.96 1.55 17.88
C GLU A 272 12.76 0.66 18.29
N SER A 273 11.63 1.26 18.65
CA SER A 273 10.45 0.48 19.04
C SER A 273 9.84 -0.25 17.84
N ALA A 274 9.23 -1.42 18.11
CA ALA A 274 8.47 -2.13 17.09
C ALA A 274 7.33 -1.26 16.55
N SER A 275 7.18 -1.24 15.23
CA SER A 275 6.14 -0.50 14.52
C SER A 275 5.30 -1.44 13.63
N PRO A 276 4.45 -2.30 14.24
CA PRO A 276 3.70 -3.33 13.50
C PRO A 276 2.80 -2.73 12.42
N THR A 277 2.24 -1.56 12.68
CA THR A 277 1.42 -0.83 11.68
C THR A 277 2.25 -0.53 10.43
N LEU A 278 3.42 0.10 10.59
CA LEU A 278 4.29 0.40 9.44
C LEU A 278 4.74 -0.88 8.72
N ALA A 279 5.13 -1.92 9.45
CA ALA A 279 5.53 -3.19 8.87
C ALA A 279 4.40 -3.82 8.03
N SER A 280 3.14 -3.63 8.43
CA SER A 280 1.96 -4.14 7.70
C SER A 280 1.62 -3.38 6.42
N LEU A 281 2.27 -2.24 6.16
CA LEU A 281 2.04 -1.43 4.95
C LEU A 281 2.93 -1.85 3.77
N LYS A 282 3.94 -2.70 4.00
CA LYS A 282 4.80 -3.21 2.92
C LYS A 282 3.95 -3.79 1.80
N GLY A 283 4.18 -3.35 0.56
CA GLY A 283 3.50 -3.82 -0.64
C GLY A 283 2.05 -3.33 -0.83
N LYS A 284 1.44 -2.66 0.15
CA LYS A 284 0.08 -2.13 0.01
C LYS A 284 0.04 -1.05 -1.07
N ARG A 285 -1.16 -0.86 -1.66
CA ARG A 285 -1.45 0.15 -2.69
C ARG A 285 -2.39 1.23 -2.17
N PHE A 286 -3.33 0.82 -1.34
CA PHE A 286 -4.43 1.65 -0.88
C PHE A 286 -4.53 1.59 0.63
N VAL A 287 -4.11 2.65 1.31
CA VAL A 287 -4.11 2.72 2.77
C VAL A 287 -5.12 3.76 3.21
N THR A 288 -6.14 3.31 3.92
CA THR A 288 -7.20 4.18 4.42
C THR A 288 -7.07 4.42 5.90
N MET A 289 -7.50 5.58 6.30
CA MET A 289 -7.61 6.00 7.69
C MET A 289 -8.96 6.69 7.86
N ALA A 290 -9.67 6.29 8.91
CA ALA A 290 -10.91 6.94 9.29
C ALA A 290 -10.74 7.64 10.63
N GLU A 291 -11.47 8.74 10.76
CA GLU A 291 -11.48 9.54 11.94
C GLU A 291 -11.83 8.75 13.22
N SER A 292 -11.07 8.98 14.29
CA SER A 292 -11.49 8.76 15.66
C SER A 292 -11.77 10.12 16.29
N ASN A 293 -12.67 10.19 17.24
CA ASN A 293 -13.26 11.42 17.83
C ASN A 293 -12.29 12.46 18.42
N GLU A 294 -11.00 12.34 18.26
CA GLU A 294 -10.00 13.28 18.74
C GLU A 294 -9.05 13.69 17.60
N TYR A 295 -9.21 14.94 17.11
CA TYR A 295 -8.30 15.53 16.16
C TYR A 295 -6.95 15.81 16.78
N GLY A 296 -5.97 15.02 16.37
CA GLY A 296 -4.57 15.38 16.53
C GLY A 296 -4.15 16.38 15.45
N LYS A 297 -3.08 17.10 15.73
CA LYS A 297 -2.32 17.82 14.70
C LYS A 297 -1.68 16.83 13.77
N LEU A 298 -1.69 17.08 12.46
CA LEU A 298 -0.95 16.25 11.53
C LEU A 298 0.53 16.24 11.87
N ASP A 299 1.16 15.09 11.75
CA ASP A 299 2.61 14.92 11.83
C ASP A 299 3.20 15.11 10.43
N GLU A 300 3.68 16.31 10.15
CA GLU A 300 4.16 16.72 8.85
C GLU A 300 5.40 15.93 8.42
N GLU A 301 6.29 15.62 9.35
CA GLU A 301 7.49 14.81 9.10
C GLU A 301 7.09 13.38 8.70
N LYS A 302 6.14 12.82 9.43
CA LYS A 302 5.62 11.47 9.14
C LYS A 302 4.89 11.40 7.80
N ILE A 303 4.10 12.40 7.46
CA ILE A 303 3.44 12.46 6.15
C ILE A 303 4.48 12.55 5.03
N LYS A 304 5.51 13.40 5.17
CA LYS A 304 6.60 13.51 4.21
C LYS A 304 7.31 12.16 4.04
N GLN A 305 7.62 11.46 5.13
CA GLN A 305 8.22 10.12 5.10
C GLN A 305 7.33 9.10 4.36
N LEU A 306 6.04 9.07 4.68
CA LEU A 306 5.12 8.07 4.14
C LEU A 306 4.74 8.32 2.68
N THR A 307 4.84 9.56 2.19
CA THR A 307 4.49 9.94 0.82
C THR A 307 5.70 10.20 -0.07
N GLY A 308 6.90 10.38 0.50
CA GLY A 308 8.09 10.88 -0.22
C GLY A 308 8.87 9.83 -1.01
N GLY A 309 8.47 8.55 -1.00
CA GLY A 309 9.20 7.51 -1.72
C GLY A 309 10.55 7.12 -1.11
N GLU A 310 10.90 7.67 0.07
CA GLU A 310 12.08 7.29 0.83
C GLU A 310 11.89 5.94 1.54
N ASP A 311 13.00 5.26 1.84
CA ASP A 311 12.97 3.98 2.51
C ASP A 311 12.40 4.07 3.92
N ILE A 312 11.44 3.21 4.22
CA ILE A 312 10.85 3.05 5.55
C ILE A 312 11.42 1.80 6.20
N THR A 313 12.09 1.95 7.32
CA THR A 313 12.48 0.82 8.18
C THR A 313 11.41 0.58 9.23
N ALA A 314 10.85 -0.62 9.25
CA ALA A 314 9.80 -1.00 10.18
C ALA A 314 10.04 -2.41 10.72
N ARG A 315 9.63 -2.66 11.97
CA ARG A 315 9.77 -3.94 12.63
C ARG A 315 8.43 -4.40 13.19
N ALA A 316 7.97 -5.56 12.74
CA ALA A 316 6.85 -6.24 13.40
C ALA A 316 7.31 -6.85 14.75
N LEU A 317 6.35 -7.16 15.62
CA LEU A 317 6.66 -7.80 16.91
C LEU A 317 7.38 -9.13 16.68
N TYR A 318 8.49 -9.32 17.40
CA TYR A 318 9.32 -10.54 17.35
C TYR A 318 9.96 -10.85 15.99
N GLN A 319 9.99 -9.87 15.07
CA GLN A 319 10.63 -10.03 13.76
C GLN A 319 11.83 -9.10 13.61
N THR A 320 12.70 -9.39 12.66
CA THR A 320 13.78 -8.50 12.22
C THR A 320 13.19 -7.26 11.55
N ALA A 321 13.89 -6.14 11.65
CA ALA A 321 13.51 -4.94 10.93
C ALA A 321 13.59 -5.18 9.41
N THR A 322 12.61 -4.69 8.69
CA THR A 322 12.55 -4.74 7.23
C THR A 322 12.50 -3.33 6.68
N THR A 323 13.31 -3.05 5.67
CA THR A 323 13.29 -1.78 4.94
C THR A 323 12.54 -1.96 3.63
N TYR A 324 11.67 -1.02 3.29
CA TYR A 324 10.90 -1.03 2.05
C TYR A 324 10.57 0.39 1.59
N LYS A 325 10.34 0.56 0.29
CA LYS A 325 9.80 1.81 -0.27
C LYS A 325 8.29 1.83 -0.18
N PRO A 326 7.66 2.98 0.17
CA PRO A 326 6.21 3.11 0.12
C PRO A 326 5.68 2.81 -1.28
N GLN A 327 4.72 1.90 -1.37
CA GLN A 327 4.03 1.53 -2.59
C GLN A 327 2.54 1.89 -2.52
N PHE A 328 2.16 2.72 -1.55
CA PHE A 328 0.78 3.01 -1.22
C PHE A 328 0.44 4.49 -1.35
N THR A 329 -0.83 4.73 -1.58
CA THR A 329 -1.45 6.05 -1.48
C THR A 329 -2.26 6.12 -0.20
N LEU A 330 -2.10 7.21 0.56
CA LEU A 330 -2.81 7.45 1.81
C LEU A 330 -4.14 8.14 1.55
N TRP A 331 -5.21 7.64 2.15
CA TRP A 331 -6.57 8.17 2.08
C TRP A 331 -7.12 8.39 3.48
N LEU A 332 -7.36 9.65 3.85
CA LEU A 332 -7.97 10.01 5.13
C LEU A 332 -9.44 10.37 4.89
N SER A 333 -10.34 9.77 5.67
CA SER A 333 -11.75 10.19 5.74
C SER A 333 -12.02 10.93 7.04
N CYS A 334 -12.44 12.19 6.97
CA CYS A 334 -12.72 13.00 8.14
C CYS A 334 -13.99 13.86 7.96
N ASN A 335 -14.59 14.26 9.08
CA ASN A 335 -15.70 15.21 9.09
C ASN A 335 -15.19 16.64 9.26
N ASP A 336 -14.14 16.82 10.06
CA ASP A 336 -13.43 18.08 10.20
C ASP A 336 -11.98 17.90 9.75
N LEU A 337 -11.41 18.90 9.14
CA LEU A 337 -10.04 18.86 8.66
C LEU A 337 -9.06 18.93 9.85
N PRO A 338 -8.06 18.04 9.97
CA PRO A 338 -7.08 18.08 11.04
C PRO A 338 -6.22 19.33 10.96
N SER A 339 -5.71 19.84 12.09
CA SER A 339 -4.84 21.03 12.08
C SER A 339 -3.45 20.71 11.50
N VAL A 340 -2.90 21.67 10.73
CA VAL A 340 -1.58 21.60 10.09
C VAL A 340 -0.73 22.76 10.58
N THR A 341 0.41 22.45 11.19
CA THR A 341 1.29 23.50 11.75
C THR A 341 2.44 23.90 10.82
N ASP A 342 2.81 23.02 9.86
CA ASP A 342 3.84 23.31 8.86
C ASP A 342 3.19 23.52 7.48
N GLN A 343 3.14 24.78 7.07
CA GLN A 343 2.59 25.20 5.78
C GLN A 343 3.30 24.57 4.57
N SER A 344 4.47 23.93 4.76
CA SER A 344 5.21 23.29 3.68
C SER A 344 4.45 22.12 3.06
N LEU A 345 3.54 21.45 3.79
CA LEU A 345 2.68 20.40 3.24
C LEU A 345 1.73 20.92 2.14
N PHE A 346 1.24 22.14 2.30
CA PHE A 346 0.41 22.81 1.29
C PHE A 346 1.26 23.32 0.14
N ALA A 347 2.42 23.94 0.43
CA ALA A 347 3.32 24.48 -0.57
C ALA A 347 3.88 23.39 -1.51
N SER A 348 4.10 22.17 -0.99
CA SER A 348 4.54 21.00 -1.77
C SER A 348 3.39 20.21 -2.39
N GLU A 349 2.16 20.69 -2.30
CA GLU A 349 0.95 20.02 -2.79
C GLU A 349 0.74 18.57 -2.27
N ARG A 350 1.32 18.25 -1.11
CA ARG A 350 1.22 16.90 -0.51
C ARG A 350 -0.18 16.58 0.02
N ILE A 351 -1.00 17.59 0.25
CA ILE A 351 -2.39 17.42 0.70
C ILE A 351 -3.34 17.74 -0.44
N LYS A 352 -4.16 16.78 -0.81
CA LYS A 352 -5.23 16.92 -1.79
C LYS A 352 -6.57 16.69 -1.09
N VAL A 353 -7.43 17.70 -1.06
CA VAL A 353 -8.74 17.63 -0.38
C VAL A 353 -9.86 17.46 -1.41
N ILE A 354 -10.74 16.50 -1.17
CA ILE A 354 -11.93 16.23 -1.97
C ILE A 354 -13.15 16.34 -1.06
N GLU A 355 -14.01 17.32 -1.32
CA GLU A 355 -15.19 17.56 -0.51
C GLU A 355 -16.35 16.64 -0.90
N PHE A 356 -16.98 16.04 0.12
CA PHE A 356 -18.19 15.23 0.06
C PHE A 356 -19.35 15.98 0.70
N ASN A 357 -19.90 16.93 -0.05
CA ASN A 357 -20.94 17.85 0.43
C ASN A 357 -22.37 17.29 0.29
N LYS A 358 -22.55 16.12 -0.35
CA LYS A 358 -23.84 15.43 -0.37
C LYS A 358 -24.17 14.90 1.02
N HIS A 359 -25.37 15.14 1.47
CA HIS A 359 -26.00 14.45 2.58
C HIS A 359 -27.15 13.61 2.04
N PHE A 360 -27.03 12.27 2.18
CA PHE A 360 -28.12 11.38 1.80
C PHE A 360 -29.18 11.37 2.88
N LYS A 361 -30.36 11.91 2.58
CA LYS A 361 -31.52 11.85 3.46
C LYS A 361 -31.99 10.39 3.65
N PRO A 362 -32.76 10.08 4.72
CA PRO A 362 -33.19 8.69 4.97
C PRO A 362 -33.82 8.01 3.77
N GLU A 363 -34.63 8.71 2.98
CA GLU A 363 -35.30 8.20 1.79
C GLU A 363 -34.37 8.00 0.59
N GLU A 364 -33.21 8.63 0.58
CA GLU A 364 -32.18 8.49 -0.46
C GLU A 364 -31.16 7.38 -0.12
N GLN A 365 -31.20 6.85 1.11
CA GLN A 365 -30.21 5.89 1.59
C GLN A 365 -30.51 4.49 1.10
N ASP A 366 -29.58 3.92 0.36
CA ASP A 366 -29.60 2.52 -0.06
C ASP A 366 -28.74 1.70 0.93
N VAL A 367 -29.41 1.01 1.84
CA VAL A 367 -28.76 0.18 2.88
C VAL A 367 -28.05 -1.03 2.29
N HIS A 368 -28.37 -1.43 1.05
CA HIS A 368 -27.79 -2.57 0.37
C HIS A 368 -26.62 -2.17 -0.55
N LEU A 369 -26.40 -0.87 -0.77
CA LEU A 369 -25.43 -0.35 -1.74
C LEU A 369 -24.01 -0.95 -1.53
N LYS A 370 -23.50 -0.95 -0.31
CA LYS A 370 -22.16 -1.50 -0.01
C LYS A 370 -22.06 -2.97 -0.43
N ARG A 371 -23.07 -3.78 -0.09
CA ARG A 371 -23.13 -5.19 -0.45
C ARG A 371 -23.26 -5.39 -1.96
N GLU A 372 -24.05 -4.56 -2.60
CA GLU A 372 -24.23 -4.58 -4.06
C GLU A 372 -22.91 -4.28 -4.78
N LEU A 373 -22.25 -3.19 -4.42
CA LEU A 373 -20.98 -2.79 -5.04
C LEU A 373 -19.86 -3.82 -4.86
N CYS A 374 -19.91 -4.63 -3.79
CA CYS A 374 -18.95 -5.69 -3.51
C CYS A 374 -19.29 -7.04 -4.18
N LYS A 375 -20.31 -7.13 -5.06
CA LYS A 375 -20.52 -8.31 -5.88
C LYS A 375 -19.44 -8.41 -6.97
N GLN A 376 -19.11 -9.64 -7.37
CA GLN A 376 -18.04 -9.94 -8.33
C GLN A 376 -18.17 -9.14 -9.64
N GLU A 377 -19.37 -9.12 -10.23
CA GLU A 377 -19.67 -8.39 -11.46
C GLU A 377 -19.44 -6.88 -11.31
N ASN A 378 -19.83 -6.31 -10.16
CA ASN A 378 -19.67 -4.88 -9.89
C ASN A 378 -18.21 -4.51 -9.59
N MET A 379 -17.48 -5.33 -8.83
CA MET A 379 -16.06 -5.12 -8.57
C MET A 379 -15.23 -5.11 -9.86
N ARG A 380 -15.55 -5.97 -10.84
CA ARG A 380 -14.92 -5.93 -12.19
C ARG A 380 -15.11 -4.57 -12.86
N GLY A 381 -16.34 -4.09 -12.89
CA GLY A 381 -16.68 -2.79 -13.49
C GLY A 381 -16.01 -1.62 -12.76
N ILE A 382 -15.95 -1.69 -11.42
CA ILE A 382 -15.27 -0.68 -10.59
C ILE A 382 -13.76 -0.72 -10.85
N PHE A 383 -13.15 -1.89 -10.92
CA PHE A 383 -11.73 -2.03 -11.25
C PHE A 383 -11.42 -1.41 -12.62
N MET A 384 -12.21 -1.70 -13.64
CA MET A 384 -12.03 -1.09 -14.97
C MET A 384 -12.28 0.42 -14.96
N TRP A 385 -13.15 0.91 -14.08
CA TRP A 385 -13.32 2.35 -13.87
C TRP A 385 -12.05 2.99 -13.25
N LEU A 386 -11.38 2.30 -12.31
CA LEU A 386 -10.09 2.73 -11.77
C LEU A 386 -8.98 2.66 -12.83
N VAL A 387 -8.93 1.61 -13.64
CA VAL A 387 -7.96 1.49 -14.75
C VAL A 387 -8.13 2.65 -15.73
N ARG A 388 -9.37 3.00 -16.12
CA ARG A 388 -9.64 4.20 -16.93
C ARG A 388 -9.18 5.48 -16.22
N GLY A 389 -9.31 5.56 -14.90
CA GLY A 389 -8.76 6.64 -14.08
C GLY A 389 -7.24 6.71 -14.13
N TYR A 390 -6.56 5.57 -14.08
CA TYR A 390 -5.11 5.49 -14.24
C TYR A 390 -4.64 5.93 -15.62
N ILE A 391 -5.37 5.58 -16.68
CA ILE A 391 -5.09 6.07 -18.04
C ILE A 391 -5.20 7.60 -18.12
N LYS A 392 -6.24 8.16 -17.53
CA LYS A 392 -6.42 9.63 -17.44
C LYS A 392 -5.32 10.28 -16.60
N TYR A 393 -4.90 9.65 -15.50
CA TYR A 393 -3.78 10.10 -14.69
C TYR A 393 -2.48 10.13 -15.50
N LYS A 394 -2.17 9.08 -16.26
CA LYS A 394 -0.96 9.06 -17.14
C LYS A 394 -0.96 10.22 -18.14
N ALA A 395 -2.11 10.62 -18.62
CA ALA A 395 -2.23 11.71 -19.59
C ALA A 395 -2.19 13.11 -18.95
N ASN A 396 -2.81 13.29 -17.77
CA ASN A 396 -3.10 14.62 -17.22
C ASN A 396 -2.48 14.86 -15.83
N GLY A 397 -1.87 13.85 -15.20
CA GLY A 397 -1.41 13.90 -13.81
C GLY A 397 -2.56 14.10 -12.82
N LEU A 398 -2.23 14.53 -11.62
CA LEU A 398 -3.19 14.88 -10.55
C LEU A 398 -3.47 16.41 -10.50
N LYS A 399 -3.59 17.04 -11.68
CA LYS A 399 -3.97 18.46 -11.75
C LYS A 399 -5.40 18.65 -11.21
N MET A 400 -5.54 19.58 -10.27
CA MET A 400 -6.83 19.99 -9.71
C MET A 400 -7.40 21.15 -10.53
N SER A 401 -8.73 21.18 -10.70
CA SER A 401 -9.45 22.37 -11.18
C SER A 401 -9.36 23.51 -10.15
N ASP A 402 -9.66 24.72 -10.57
CA ASP A 402 -9.62 25.89 -9.68
C ASP A 402 -10.59 25.75 -8.50
N SER A 403 -11.75 25.12 -8.72
CA SER A 403 -12.70 24.83 -7.66
C SER A 403 -12.15 23.89 -6.60
N LEU A 404 -11.42 22.85 -7.00
CA LEU A 404 -10.76 21.93 -6.06
C LEU A 404 -9.56 22.57 -5.36
N ARG A 405 -8.81 23.41 -6.06
CA ARG A 405 -7.69 24.17 -5.47
C ARG A 405 -8.18 25.13 -4.39
N SER A 406 -9.30 25.82 -4.64
CA SER A 406 -9.85 26.79 -3.67
C SER A 406 -10.13 26.15 -2.30
N VAL A 407 -10.55 24.88 -2.26
CA VAL A 407 -10.74 24.13 -1.01
C VAL A 407 -9.43 23.95 -0.25
N VAL A 408 -8.35 23.60 -0.96
CA VAL A 408 -7.03 23.45 -0.36
C VAL A 408 -6.48 24.79 0.11
N VAL A 409 -6.72 25.87 -0.64
CA VAL A 409 -6.33 27.24 -0.25
C VAL A 409 -7.07 27.65 1.01
N GLN A 410 -8.39 27.46 1.08
CA GLN A 410 -9.18 27.76 2.30
C GLN A 410 -8.71 26.94 3.49
N TYR A 411 -8.38 25.65 3.28
CA TYR A 411 -7.83 24.83 4.36
C TYR A 411 -6.46 25.34 4.84
N ARG A 412 -5.59 25.76 3.90
CA ARG A 412 -4.32 26.39 4.24
C ARG A 412 -4.52 27.67 5.06
N GLU A 413 -5.39 28.57 4.59
CA GLU A 413 -5.69 29.84 5.25
C GLU A 413 -6.27 29.64 6.65
N SER A 414 -7.14 28.62 6.83
CA SER A 414 -7.70 28.28 8.13
C SER A 414 -6.68 27.72 9.13
N ASN A 415 -5.51 27.28 8.68
CA ASN A 415 -4.40 26.82 9.51
C ASN A 415 -3.26 27.85 9.62
N ASP A 416 -3.45 29.03 9.07
CA ASP A 416 -2.45 30.08 9.10
C ASP A 416 -2.68 31.02 10.28
N MET A 417 -2.05 30.68 11.40
CA MET A 417 -2.17 31.45 12.64
C MET A 417 -1.71 32.90 12.50
N VAL A 418 -0.75 33.17 11.62
CA VAL A 418 -0.24 34.55 11.42
C VAL A 418 -1.25 35.37 10.63
N LEU A 419 -1.85 34.77 9.60
CA LEU A 419 -2.93 35.40 8.84
C LEU A 419 -4.18 35.63 9.70
N GLN A 420 -4.55 34.63 10.52
CA GLN A 420 -5.68 34.76 11.48
C GLN A 420 -5.42 35.88 12.49
N PHE A 421 -4.24 35.90 13.12
CA PHE A 421 -3.85 36.96 14.01
C PHE A 421 -3.90 38.34 13.35
N PHE A 422 -3.37 38.43 12.10
CA PHE A 422 -3.43 39.69 11.37
C PHE A 422 -4.88 40.12 11.12
N ASN A 423 -5.71 39.25 10.61
CA ASN A 423 -7.11 39.55 10.31
C ASN A 423 -7.92 40.00 11.56
N GLU A 424 -7.62 39.39 12.70
CA GLU A 424 -8.33 39.71 13.95
C GLU A 424 -7.78 40.93 14.68
N ARG A 425 -6.46 41.11 14.69
CA ARG A 425 -5.78 42.07 15.57
C ARG A 425 -5.04 43.20 14.85
N CYS A 426 -4.84 43.08 13.57
CA CYS A 426 -4.11 44.06 12.76
C CYS A 426 -4.99 44.63 11.63
N GLU A 427 -4.63 45.80 11.14
CA GLU A 427 -5.16 46.37 9.90
C GLU A 427 -4.06 47.06 9.12
N ARG A 428 -4.27 47.17 7.81
CA ARG A 428 -3.36 47.95 6.95
C ARG A 428 -3.51 49.42 7.28
N ALA A 429 -2.37 50.11 7.40
CA ALA A 429 -2.32 51.53 7.72
C ALA A 429 -1.08 52.12 7.07
N GLU A 430 -1.30 52.85 5.99
CA GLU A 430 -0.20 53.42 5.15
C GLU A 430 0.73 54.28 6.00
N GLY A 431 2.04 54.01 5.88
CA GLY A 431 3.10 54.74 6.57
C GLY A 431 3.25 54.46 8.08
N GLU A 432 2.28 53.79 8.70
CA GLU A 432 2.35 53.40 10.14
C GLU A 432 3.45 52.34 10.36
N LYS A 433 4.05 52.35 11.53
CA LYS A 433 5.19 51.48 11.86
C LYS A 433 4.97 50.76 13.17
N ILE A 434 5.15 49.45 13.19
CA ILE A 434 5.13 48.64 14.42
C ILE A 434 6.47 47.90 14.57
N LYS A 435 7.05 47.90 15.78
CA LYS A 435 8.26 47.11 16.04
C LYS A 435 7.94 45.61 15.89
N ALA A 436 8.80 44.85 15.23
CA ALA A 436 8.65 43.42 15.08
C ALA A 436 8.52 42.70 16.45
N LYS A 437 9.21 43.20 17.49
CA LYS A 437 9.11 42.69 18.85
C LYS A 437 7.70 42.91 19.44
N ASP A 438 7.10 44.09 19.24
CA ASP A 438 5.80 44.44 19.81
C ASP A 438 4.69 43.68 19.09
N LEU A 439 4.77 43.53 17.76
CA LEU A 439 3.86 42.71 16.98
C LEU A 439 3.93 41.24 17.40
N TYR A 440 5.13 40.71 17.65
CA TYR A 440 5.30 39.33 18.14
C TYR A 440 4.74 39.14 19.56
N GLN A 441 4.87 40.15 20.47
CA GLN A 441 4.24 40.07 21.80
C GLN A 441 2.72 40.05 21.71
N ALA A 442 2.14 40.87 20.84
CA ALA A 442 0.71 40.86 20.58
C ALA A 442 0.25 39.50 20.04
N PHE A 443 0.98 38.91 19.08
CA PHE A 443 0.75 37.55 18.59
C PHE A 443 0.79 36.51 19.72
N LYS A 444 1.78 36.58 20.62
CA LYS A 444 1.87 35.66 21.77
C LYS A 444 0.66 35.71 22.67
N VAL A 445 0.17 36.91 22.95
CA VAL A 445 -1.01 37.11 23.79
C VAL A 445 -2.24 36.55 23.11
N TRP A 446 -2.43 36.86 21.83
CA TRP A 446 -3.53 36.36 21.02
C TRP A 446 -3.52 34.83 20.92
N ALA A 447 -2.38 34.22 20.60
CA ALA A 447 -2.26 32.75 20.46
C ALA A 447 -2.59 32.05 21.80
N LYS A 448 -2.09 32.57 22.95
CA LYS A 448 -2.43 31.99 24.24
C LYS A 448 -3.92 32.14 24.59
N SER A 449 -4.53 33.28 24.27
CA SER A 449 -5.96 33.51 24.53
C SER A 449 -6.87 32.61 23.73
N ASN A 450 -6.42 32.19 22.51
CA ASN A 450 -7.15 31.29 21.63
C ASN A 450 -6.77 29.80 21.81
N GLY A 451 -5.93 29.47 22.82
CA GLY A 451 -5.48 28.10 23.06
C GLY A 451 -4.51 27.56 21.95
N GLU A 452 -3.96 28.47 21.14
CA GLU A 452 -3.07 28.12 20.04
C GLU A 452 -1.61 27.98 20.48
N PHE A 453 -0.84 27.21 19.72
CA PHE A 453 0.60 27.06 19.93
C PHE A 453 1.33 28.37 19.62
N VAL A 454 2.17 28.84 20.53
CA VAL A 454 2.96 30.06 20.34
C VAL A 454 4.18 29.75 19.47
N LEU A 455 4.20 30.24 18.23
CA LEU A 455 5.39 30.19 17.39
C LEU A 455 6.58 30.88 18.04
N SER A 456 7.80 30.39 17.82
CA SER A 456 9.00 31.15 18.19
C SER A 456 9.08 32.47 17.40
N ALA A 457 9.77 33.50 17.94
CA ALA A 457 9.93 34.77 17.24
C ALA A 457 10.53 34.61 15.83
N ARG A 458 11.48 33.66 15.67
CA ARG A 458 12.08 33.35 14.37
C ARG A 458 11.05 32.81 13.39
N LYS A 459 10.21 31.83 13.82
CA LYS A 459 9.15 31.26 12.99
C LYS A 459 8.08 32.27 12.66
N PHE A 460 7.63 33.05 13.65
CA PHE A 460 6.65 34.11 13.44
C PHE A 460 7.11 35.11 12.38
N ASN A 461 8.35 35.63 12.49
CA ASN A 461 8.89 36.56 11.50
C ASN A 461 9.03 35.91 10.10
N ALA A 462 9.41 34.64 10.03
CA ALA A 462 9.49 33.92 8.76
C ALA A 462 8.10 33.76 8.09
N GLU A 463 7.05 33.50 8.88
CA GLU A 463 5.69 33.46 8.36
C GLU A 463 5.20 34.86 7.96
N MET A 464 5.50 35.92 8.73
CA MET A 464 5.24 37.31 8.31
C MET A 464 5.94 37.67 7.00
N ASP A 465 7.17 37.21 6.78
CA ASP A 465 7.91 37.45 5.54
C ASP A 465 7.28 36.70 4.33
N ARG A 466 6.61 35.57 4.58
CA ARG A 466 5.78 34.89 3.56
C ARG A 466 4.53 35.67 3.18
N HIS A 467 3.98 36.42 4.11
CA HIS A 467 2.85 37.32 3.94
C HIS A 467 3.29 38.77 3.70
N SER A 468 4.29 38.94 2.82
CA SER A 468 4.79 40.27 2.51
C SER A 468 3.74 41.23 1.90
N ASP A 469 2.62 40.67 1.46
CA ASP A 469 1.45 41.44 1.00
C ASP A 469 0.66 42.11 2.12
N LEU A 470 0.84 41.65 3.37
CA LEU A 470 0.12 42.21 4.54
C LEU A 470 0.72 43.55 5.00
N TYR A 471 1.92 43.90 4.59
CA TYR A 471 2.61 45.13 4.98
C TYR A 471 3.35 45.72 3.78
N GLU A 472 3.71 47.02 3.84
CA GLU A 472 4.39 47.69 2.74
C GLU A 472 5.87 47.24 2.59
N ARG A 473 6.58 47.21 3.70
CA ARG A 473 7.97 46.80 3.76
C ARG A 473 8.44 46.48 5.17
N ARG A 474 9.50 45.70 5.27
CA ARG A 474 10.27 45.51 6.49
C ARG A 474 11.48 46.41 6.47
N THR A 475 11.74 47.15 7.55
CA THR A 475 12.85 48.10 7.66
C THR A 475 13.55 47.95 9.01
N SER A 476 14.73 48.54 9.16
CA SER A 476 15.43 48.61 10.44
C SER A 476 15.71 50.05 10.78
N LEU A 477 15.40 50.45 12.00
CA LEU A 477 15.69 51.77 12.53
C LEU A 477 16.42 51.62 13.87
N ASN A 478 17.63 52.19 13.95
CA ASN A 478 18.51 52.07 15.14
C ASN A 478 18.75 50.62 15.59
N GLY A 479 18.91 49.70 14.64
CA GLY A 479 19.15 48.27 14.88
C GLY A 479 17.89 47.46 15.25
N PHE A 480 16.72 48.05 15.28
CA PHE A 480 15.47 47.38 15.53
C PHE A 480 14.66 47.17 14.27
N PRO A 481 14.13 45.94 14.03
CA PRO A 481 13.27 45.65 12.88
C PRO A 481 11.85 46.17 13.08
N PHE A 482 11.26 46.75 12.03
CA PHE A 482 9.91 47.25 11.95
C PHE A 482 9.17 46.69 10.74
N TYR A 483 7.86 46.52 10.87
CA TYR A 483 6.93 46.36 9.77
C TYR A 483 6.25 47.72 9.53
N VAL A 484 6.23 48.16 8.26
CA VAL A 484 5.63 49.42 7.81
C VAL A 484 4.36 49.09 7.04
N GLY A 485 3.33 49.91 7.19
CA GLY A 485 2.05 49.75 6.51
C GLY A 485 1.01 48.96 7.34
N ILE A 486 1.29 48.68 8.61
CA ILE A 486 0.34 47.99 9.52
C ILE A 486 0.27 48.66 10.90
N LYS A 487 -0.86 48.54 11.55
CA LYS A 487 -1.07 48.88 12.94
C LYS A 487 -1.98 47.87 13.65
N MET A 488 -1.97 47.87 14.97
CA MET A 488 -2.90 47.10 15.79
C MET A 488 -4.30 47.73 15.74
N LYS A 489 -5.34 46.91 15.59
CA LYS A 489 -6.73 47.34 15.75
C LYS A 489 -6.96 47.80 17.18
N GLN A 490 -7.68 48.92 17.38
CA GLN A 490 -8.20 49.27 18.68
C GLN A 490 -9.28 48.29 19.09
N ILE A 491 -9.05 47.56 20.19
CA ILE A 491 -10.05 46.67 20.79
C ILE A 491 -11.00 47.59 21.59
N ILE A 492 -12.22 47.73 21.09
CA ILE A 492 -13.29 48.44 21.79
C ILE A 492 -13.82 47.55 22.90
#